data_7781e2661f6e358cc0fac4fd457b6450
#
_entry.id   7781e2661f6e358cc0fac4fd457b6450
#
_cell.length_a   1.000
_cell.length_b   1.000
_cell.length_c   1.000
_cell.angle_alpha   90.00
_cell.angle_beta   90.00
_cell.angle_gamma   90.00
#
_symmetry.space_group_name_H-M   'P 1'
#
loop_
_entity.id
_entity.type
_entity.pdbx_description
1 polymer ?
#
loop_
_entity_poly.entity_id
_entity_poly.type
_entity_poly.pdbx_seq_one_letter_code
_entity_poly.pdbx_strand_id
1 'polypeptide(L)'
;MSVNSKHILILSNQIIAELLGGFLLDPLPTEDPEPSSTPVFLEEPQDASVVGKKPATLSCKARHALQVYFECNGRLAEHRQHSMQQYVNPMSGVRQVEVSVDVTRGDVEKILAGDIFSCYCFAWSSTGRIKSRKAIVSLSCEYL
;
A
#
# COMPACT_ATOMS: atom_id res chain seq x y z
N MET A 1 34.67 18.44 -12.71
CA MET A 1 34.22 18.03 -12.65
C MET A 1 33.83 17.66 -12.21
N SER A 2 33.62 17.80 -12.26
CA SER A 2 33.01 17.41 -12.07
C SER A 2 32.28 17.40 -12.01
N VAL A 3 31.90 17.68 -12.06
CA VAL A 3 31.14 17.60 -12.08
C VAL A 3 30.81 17.16 -11.60
N ASN A 4 30.86 17.06 -11.31
CA ASN A 4 30.46 16.50 -11.01
C ASN A 4 30.25 15.68 -10.78
N SER A 5 30.43 15.84 -10.35
CA SER A 5 30.16 14.92 -10.51
C SER A 5 29.12 14.49 -9.90
N LYS A 6 28.67 14.79 -9.26
CA LYS A 6 27.68 14.56 -8.78
C LYS A 6 26.77 15.03 -9.16
N HIS A 7 26.83 15.71 -9.13
CA HIS A 7 26.08 16.31 -9.54
C HIS A 7 26.04 15.76 -10.67
N ILE A 8 26.91 15.47 -11.04
CA ILE A 8 26.97 15.01 -12.11
C ILE A 8 26.31 13.88 -11.99
N LEU A 9 26.19 13.35 -11.08
CA LEU A 9 25.57 12.24 -10.93
C LEU A 9 24.26 12.39 -10.75
N ILE A 10 23.82 13.01 -10.12
CA ILE A 10 22.60 13.12 -9.86
C ILE A 10 22.15 13.72 -10.74
N LEU A 11 22.71 14.52 -10.96
CA LEU A 11 22.39 15.16 -11.82
C LEU A 11 22.72 14.39 -12.84
N SER A 12 23.43 13.48 -12.71
CA SER A 12 23.82 12.83 -13.78
C SER A 12 22.72 12.35 -14.59
N ASN A 13 21.69 12.02 -14.08
CA ASN A 13 20.62 11.60 -14.88
C ASN A 13 20.18 12.66 -15.76
N GLN A 14 20.02 13.79 -15.27
CA GLN A 14 19.62 14.82 -16.03
C GLN A 14 20.63 15.24 -16.98
N ILE A 15 21.78 15.29 -16.64
CA ILE A 15 22.80 15.73 -17.50
C ILE A 15 22.89 14.86 -18.68
N ILE A 16 22.77 13.58 -18.48
CA ILE A 16 22.83 12.70 -19.58
C ILE A 16 21.72 12.90 -20.51
N ALA A 17 20.57 13.11 -19.99
CA ALA A 17 19.44 13.29 -20.83
C ALA A 17 19.66 14.48 -21.72
N GLU A 18 20.22 15.51 -21.19
CA GLU A 18 20.43 16.62 -21.99
C GLU A 18 21.45 16.38 -23.05
N LEU A 19 22.46 15.68 -22.72
CA LEU A 19 23.45 15.44 -23.68
C LEU A 19 22.93 14.60 -24.78
N LEU A 20 22.06 13.74 -24.54
CA LEU A 20 21.53 12.90 -25.53
C LEU A 20 20.47 13.52 -26.30
N GLY A 21 20.27 14.75 -26.12
CA GLY A 21 19.29 15.34 -26.89
C GLY A 21 17.98 15.11 -26.40
N GLY A 22 17.91 14.68 -25.42
CA GLY A 22 16.76 14.61 -24.85
C GLY A 22 15.94 13.61 -25.29
N PHE A 23 16.24 12.95 -26.17
CA PHE A 23 15.28 12.21 -26.54
C PHE A 23 15.05 11.24 -25.65
N LEU A 24 15.56 11.33 -24.78
CA LEU A 24 15.36 10.45 -23.98
C LEU A 24 14.33 10.62 -23.33
N LEU A 25 13.99 11.16 -23.29
CA LEU A 25 13.24 11.40 -22.64
C LEU A 25 12.20 11.28 -22.06
N ASP A 26 11.50 10.95 -22.30
CA ASP A 26 10.47 10.90 -21.77
C ASP A 26 10.26 10.02 -20.84
N PRO A 27 9.97 10.34 -19.95
CA PRO A 27 9.82 9.68 -18.87
C PRO A 27 8.76 8.80 -18.97
N LEU A 28 8.76 7.85 -18.32
CA LEU A 28 7.77 7.09 -18.29
C LEU A 28 6.75 7.66 -17.62
N PRO A 29 5.69 7.48 -17.94
CA PRO A 29 4.59 8.08 -17.35
C PRO A 29 4.34 7.55 -16.05
N THR A 30 5.00 7.21 -15.37
CA THR A 30 4.64 6.73 -14.27
C THR A 30 5.00 7.32 -13.30
N GLU A 31 5.02 7.55 -12.71
CA GLU A 31 5.42 8.12 -11.83
C GLU A 31 4.89 8.22 -10.63
N ASP A 32 5.38 8.77 -9.73
CA ASP A 32 4.89 9.05 -8.47
C ASP A 32 3.74 9.90 -8.54
N PRO A 33 2.90 9.90 -7.58
CA PRO A 33 1.77 10.78 -7.54
C PRO A 33 2.23 12.19 -7.56
N GLU A 34 1.43 13.04 -8.12
CA GLU A 34 1.77 14.40 -8.13
C GLU A 34 1.88 14.90 -6.76
N PRO A 35 2.74 15.84 -6.52
CA PRO A 35 2.96 16.33 -5.19
C PRO A 35 1.71 16.82 -4.50
N SER A 36 0.78 17.32 -5.27
CA SER A 36 -0.42 17.83 -4.64
C SER A 36 -1.50 16.79 -4.50
N SER A 37 -1.27 15.58 -4.95
CA SER A 37 -2.32 14.59 -4.92
C SER A 37 -2.44 13.94 -3.57
N THR A 38 -3.64 13.79 -3.11
CA THR A 38 -3.91 13.11 -1.87
C THR A 38 -4.29 11.68 -2.18
N PRO A 39 -3.90 10.73 -1.37
CA PRO A 39 -4.30 9.36 -1.63
C PRO A 39 -5.81 9.21 -1.61
N VAL A 40 -6.30 8.28 -2.41
CA VAL A 40 -7.72 7.99 -2.46
C VAL A 40 -7.88 6.50 -2.44
N PHE A 41 -8.75 6.00 -1.59
CA PHE A 41 -9.00 4.57 -1.56
C PHE A 41 -9.88 4.17 -2.72
N LEU A 42 -9.47 3.13 -3.40
CA LEU A 42 -10.28 2.53 -4.45
C LEU A 42 -11.04 1.35 -3.89
N GLU A 43 -10.46 0.67 -2.90
CA GLU A 43 -11.13 -0.41 -2.21
C GLU A 43 -10.74 -0.33 -0.77
N GLU A 44 -11.72 -0.38 0.11
CA GLU A 44 -11.46 -0.37 1.53
C GLU A 44 -11.70 -1.76 2.08
N PRO A 45 -11.06 -2.12 3.17
CA PRO A 45 -11.24 -3.48 3.69
C PRO A 45 -12.66 -3.68 4.20
N GLN A 46 -13.12 -4.91 4.11
CA GLN A 46 -14.46 -5.27 4.54
C GLN A 46 -14.36 -6.23 5.70
N ASP A 47 -15.40 -6.26 6.52
CA ASP A 47 -15.46 -7.20 7.63
C ASP A 47 -15.35 -8.61 7.07
N ALA A 48 -14.74 -9.49 7.82
CA ALA A 48 -14.51 -10.84 7.36
C ALA A 48 -14.58 -11.80 8.52
N SER A 49 -14.62 -13.10 8.22
CA SER A 49 -14.63 -14.10 9.25
C SER A 49 -13.62 -15.18 8.94
N VAL A 50 -13.01 -15.69 9.99
CA VAL A 50 -12.14 -16.84 9.86
C VAL A 50 -13.01 -18.06 10.00
N VAL A 51 -13.02 -18.93 9.00
CA VAL A 51 -13.85 -20.11 9.00
C VAL A 51 -12.95 -21.30 9.13
N GLY A 52 -13.10 -22.06 10.21
CA GLY A 52 -12.25 -23.21 10.44
C GLY A 52 -10.80 -22.81 10.51
N LYS A 53 -9.98 -23.37 9.67
CA LYS A 53 -8.59 -23.05 9.64
C LYS A 53 -8.22 -22.12 8.52
N LYS A 54 -9.20 -21.68 7.76
CA LYS A 54 -8.92 -20.83 6.63
C LYS A 54 -8.85 -19.39 7.09
N PRO A 55 -7.75 -18.71 6.84
CA PRO A 55 -7.63 -17.34 7.32
C PRO A 55 -8.57 -16.40 6.56
N ALA A 56 -8.87 -15.29 7.19
CA ALA A 56 -9.63 -14.27 6.52
C ALA A 56 -8.64 -13.34 5.83
N THR A 57 -8.97 -12.87 4.66
CA THR A 57 -8.09 -11.97 3.93
C THR A 57 -8.74 -10.61 3.83
N LEU A 58 -8.00 -9.58 4.20
CA LEU A 58 -8.46 -8.21 4.05
C LEU A 58 -7.63 -7.56 2.95
N SER A 59 -8.27 -6.76 2.13
CA SER A 59 -7.59 -6.11 1.03
C SER A 59 -7.89 -4.63 1.00
N CYS A 60 -6.97 -3.87 0.52
CA CYS A 60 -7.09 -2.43 0.45
C CYS A 60 -6.35 -1.95 -0.79
N LYS A 61 -6.92 -1.03 -1.52
CA LYS A 61 -6.30 -0.51 -2.72
C LYS A 61 -6.45 1.00 -2.74
N ALA A 62 -5.39 1.70 -3.09
CA ALA A 62 -5.41 3.15 -3.14
C ALA A 62 -4.63 3.64 -4.34
N ARG A 63 -5.01 4.83 -4.82
CA ARG A 63 -4.23 5.48 -5.84
C ARG A 63 -3.61 6.73 -5.26
N HIS A 64 -2.61 7.26 -5.92
CA HIS A 64 -1.89 8.44 -5.48
C HIS A 64 -1.23 8.21 -4.12
N ALA A 65 -0.86 6.99 -3.83
CA ALA A 65 -0.24 6.65 -2.57
C ALA A 65 1.18 6.18 -2.80
N LEU A 66 2.06 6.57 -1.92
CA LEU A 66 3.41 6.06 -1.95
C LEU A 66 3.48 4.79 -1.14
N GLN A 67 2.63 4.66 -0.16
CA GLN A 67 2.65 3.50 0.70
C GLN A 67 1.28 3.19 1.23
N VAL A 68 0.96 1.93 1.31
CA VAL A 68 -0.32 1.48 1.85
C VAL A 68 0.00 0.34 2.80
N TYR A 69 -0.59 0.35 3.98
CA TYR A 69 -0.32 -0.69 4.96
C TYR A 69 -1.50 -0.86 5.89
N PHE A 70 -1.52 -2.00 6.58
CA PHE A 70 -2.56 -2.29 7.55
C PHE A 70 -2.04 -2.16 8.96
N GLU A 71 -2.89 -1.69 9.86
CA GLU A 71 -2.63 -1.77 11.27
C GLU A 71 -3.79 -2.51 11.88
N CYS A 72 -3.51 -3.52 12.66
CA CYS A 72 -4.54 -4.30 13.30
C CYS A 72 -4.36 -4.19 14.81
N ASN A 73 -5.39 -3.77 15.47
CA ASN A 73 -5.37 -3.52 16.92
C ASN A 73 -4.16 -2.69 17.33
N GLY A 74 -3.88 -1.68 16.51
CA GLY A 74 -2.81 -0.73 16.83
C GLY A 74 -1.42 -1.16 16.44
N ARG A 75 -1.26 -2.27 15.77
CA ARG A 75 0.06 -2.73 15.37
C ARG A 75 0.13 -2.96 13.89
N LEU A 76 1.29 -2.72 13.33
CA LEU A 76 1.47 -2.98 11.92
C LEU A 76 1.36 -4.47 11.66
N ALA A 77 0.79 -4.84 10.55
CA ALA A 77 0.71 -6.24 10.17
C ALA A 77 2.10 -6.75 9.86
N GLU A 78 2.35 -7.98 10.21
CA GLU A 78 3.67 -8.53 10.01
C GLU A 78 3.88 -8.94 8.58
N HIS A 79 5.12 -8.88 8.17
CA HIS A 79 5.45 -9.16 6.82
C HIS A 79 4.93 -10.48 6.32
N ARG A 80 5.04 -11.50 7.07
CA ARG A 80 4.65 -12.80 6.57
C ARG A 80 3.17 -12.93 6.33
N GLN A 81 2.40 -11.96 6.79
CA GLN A 81 0.99 -12.00 6.61
C GLN A 81 0.52 -10.97 5.63
N HIS A 82 1.45 -10.40 4.91
CA HIS A 82 1.16 -9.19 4.17
C HIS A 82 1.67 -9.33 2.75
N SER A 83 0.90 -9.00 1.79
CA SER A 83 1.39 -8.95 0.43
C SER A 83 1.05 -7.60 -0.16
N MET A 84 1.91 -7.12 -1.01
CA MET A 84 1.71 -5.82 -1.59
C MET A 84 2.00 -5.87 -3.08
N GLN A 85 1.18 -5.23 -3.86
CA GLN A 85 1.39 -5.14 -5.29
C GLN A 85 1.27 -3.69 -5.70
N GLN A 86 2.15 -3.27 -6.57
CA GLN A 86 2.09 -1.93 -7.08
C GLN A 86 1.99 -2.03 -8.58
N TYR A 87 1.17 -1.21 -9.17
CA TYR A 87 1.08 -1.22 -10.61
C TYR A 87 0.57 0.13 -11.09
N VAL A 88 0.73 0.37 -12.37
CA VAL A 88 0.33 1.62 -12.95
C VAL A 88 -0.79 1.32 -13.90
N ASN A 89 -1.87 2.07 -13.79
CA ASN A 89 -2.99 1.89 -14.67
C ASN A 89 -2.57 2.33 -16.08
N PRO A 90 -2.59 1.45 -17.06
CA PRO A 90 -2.09 1.80 -18.38
C PRO A 90 -2.91 2.86 -19.07
N MET A 91 -4.13 3.06 -18.67
CA MET A 91 -4.93 4.05 -19.34
C MET A 91 -4.69 5.43 -18.76
N SER A 92 -4.50 5.56 -17.49
CA SER A 92 -4.36 6.86 -16.89
C SER A 92 -2.96 7.19 -16.45
N GLY A 93 -2.08 6.21 -16.37
CA GLY A 93 -0.76 6.45 -15.86
C GLY A 93 -0.70 6.62 -14.36
N VAL A 94 -1.80 6.37 -13.66
CA VAL A 94 -1.84 6.59 -12.24
C VAL A 94 -1.37 5.36 -11.49
N ARG A 95 -0.54 5.57 -10.49
CA ARG A 95 -0.02 4.49 -9.70
C ARG A 95 -1.04 4.02 -8.70
N GLN A 96 -1.15 2.74 -8.56
CA GLN A 96 -2.06 2.13 -7.60
C GLN A 96 -1.29 1.14 -6.76
N VAL A 97 -1.65 1.06 -5.51
CA VAL A 97 -1.01 0.13 -4.59
C VAL A 97 -2.11 -0.69 -3.94
N GLU A 98 -1.96 -1.99 -3.97
CA GLU A 98 -2.91 -2.88 -3.36
C GLU A 98 -2.20 -3.71 -2.33
N VAL A 99 -2.77 -3.84 -1.15
CA VAL A 99 -2.17 -4.57 -0.06
C VAL A 99 -3.21 -5.52 0.49
N SER A 100 -2.80 -6.72 0.83
CA SER A 100 -3.70 -7.63 1.50
C SER A 100 -3.00 -8.26 2.68
N VAL A 101 -3.76 -8.64 3.67
CA VAL A 101 -3.21 -9.25 4.86
C VAL A 101 -4.12 -10.41 5.23
N ASP A 102 -3.51 -11.51 5.66
CA ASP A 102 -4.25 -12.68 6.09
C ASP A 102 -4.32 -12.67 7.61
N VAL A 103 -5.49 -12.86 8.14
CA VAL A 103 -5.70 -12.90 9.58
C VAL A 103 -6.07 -14.33 9.91
N THR A 104 -5.25 -14.97 10.74
CA THR A 104 -5.48 -16.37 11.07
C THR A 104 -6.34 -16.48 12.30
N ARG A 105 -6.83 -17.70 12.55
CA ARG A 105 -7.60 -17.94 13.75
C ARG A 105 -6.77 -17.61 14.99
N GLY A 106 -5.50 -17.97 14.95
CA GLY A 106 -4.63 -17.67 16.08
C GLY A 106 -4.49 -16.19 16.34
N ASP A 107 -4.48 -15.40 15.27
CA ASP A 107 -4.38 -13.96 15.46
C ASP A 107 -5.58 -13.43 16.20
N VAL A 108 -6.77 -13.90 15.85
CA VAL A 108 -7.96 -13.43 16.50
C VAL A 108 -8.04 -13.93 17.93
N GLU A 109 -7.61 -15.16 18.14
CA GLU A 109 -7.67 -15.74 19.48
C GLU A 109 -6.71 -15.12 20.46
N LYS A 110 -5.68 -14.47 19.97
CA LYS A 110 -4.73 -13.84 20.86
C LYS A 110 -5.27 -12.55 21.48
N ILE A 111 -6.36 -12.07 20.97
CA ILE A 111 -6.93 -10.84 21.48
C ILE A 111 -7.60 -11.15 22.81
N LEU A 112 -7.43 -10.27 23.76
CA LEU A 112 -7.98 -10.49 25.08
C LEU A 112 -9.49 -10.58 25.02
N ALA A 113 -10.03 -11.36 25.92
CA ALA A 113 -11.46 -11.56 25.94
C ALA A 113 -12.18 -10.24 26.01
N GLY A 114 -13.18 -10.09 25.21
CA GLY A 114 -13.94 -8.86 25.19
C GLY A 114 -13.48 -7.86 24.17
N ASP A 115 -12.30 -8.07 23.61
CA ASP A 115 -11.82 -7.16 22.60
C ASP A 115 -12.16 -7.69 21.22
N ILE A 116 -12.11 -6.83 20.27
CA ILE A 116 -12.45 -7.17 18.91
C ILE A 116 -11.21 -7.04 18.05
N PHE A 117 -10.99 -8.02 17.18
CA PHE A 117 -9.88 -7.91 16.24
C PHE A 117 -10.33 -7.03 15.10
N SER A 118 -9.64 -5.95 14.87
CA SER A 118 -10.02 -5.05 13.81
C SER A 118 -8.80 -4.43 13.19
N CYS A 119 -8.92 -4.06 11.94
CA CYS A 119 -7.83 -3.49 11.19
C CYS A 119 -8.27 -2.25 10.46
N TYR A 120 -7.33 -1.36 10.25
CA TYR A 120 -7.52 -0.21 9.39
C TYR A 120 -6.44 -0.28 8.31
N CYS A 121 -6.76 0.25 7.16
CA CYS A 121 -5.78 0.41 6.11
C CYS A 121 -5.40 1.88 6.08
N PHE A 122 -4.13 2.16 5.92
CA PHE A 122 -3.65 3.52 5.81
C PHE A 122 -2.97 3.70 4.47
N ALA A 123 -3.16 4.84 3.85
CA ALA A 123 -2.48 5.16 2.62
C ALA A 123 -1.87 6.54 2.80
N TRP A 124 -0.61 6.69 2.43
CA TRP A 124 0.00 7.99 2.58
C TRP A 124 0.86 8.39 1.38
N SER A 125 1.00 9.67 1.27
CA SER A 125 1.87 10.25 0.28
C SER A 125 2.50 11.49 0.91
N SER A 126 3.23 12.24 0.13
CA SER A 126 3.88 13.42 0.67
C SER A 126 2.88 14.47 1.13
N THR A 127 1.63 14.40 0.70
CA THR A 127 0.65 15.38 1.10
C THR A 127 -0.17 14.97 2.30
N GLY A 128 -0.04 13.74 2.76
CA GLY A 128 -0.78 13.35 3.94
C GLY A 128 -1.13 11.88 3.95
N ARG A 129 -1.87 11.51 4.96
CA ARG A 129 -2.23 10.12 5.19
C ARG A 129 -3.72 10.02 5.39
N ILE A 130 -4.34 9.01 4.83
CA ILE A 130 -5.75 8.77 5.03
C ILE A 130 -5.94 7.39 5.63
N LYS A 131 -7.04 7.19 6.30
CA LYS A 131 -7.35 6.00 7.04
C LYS A 131 -8.65 5.44 6.54
N SER A 132 -8.73 4.14 6.37
CA SER A 132 -9.92 3.50 5.83
C SER A 132 -10.96 3.29 6.92
N ARG A 133 -12.05 2.67 6.53
CA ARG A 133 -13.03 2.20 7.49
C ARG A 133 -12.41 1.08 8.30
N LYS A 134 -12.96 0.82 9.46
CA LYS A 134 -12.51 -0.28 10.29
C LYS A 134 -13.06 -1.57 9.72
N ALA A 135 -12.23 -2.59 9.63
CA ALA A 135 -12.66 -3.91 9.20
C ALA A 135 -12.56 -4.82 10.40
N ILE A 136 -13.62 -5.50 10.73
CA ILE A 136 -13.66 -6.37 11.89
C ILE A 136 -13.53 -7.81 11.42
N VAL A 137 -12.68 -8.56 12.08
CA VAL A 137 -12.50 -9.97 11.75
C VAL A 137 -12.98 -10.79 12.93
N SER A 138 -13.90 -11.68 12.66
CA SER A 138 -14.47 -12.49 13.72
C SER A 138 -14.22 -13.96 13.41
N LEU A 139 -14.48 -14.81 14.39
CA LEU A 139 -14.38 -16.25 14.18
C LEU A 139 -15.77 -16.76 13.90
N SER A 140 -15.85 -17.58 12.86
CA SER A 140 -17.12 -18.19 12.52
C SER A 140 -17.29 -19.43 13.36
N CYS A 141 -18.49 -19.64 13.81
CA CYS A 141 -18.76 -20.81 14.58
C CYS A 141 -18.99 -22.00 13.72
N GLU A 142 -19.12 -21.85 12.43
CA GLU A 142 -19.34 -22.92 11.70
C GLU A 142 -18.25 -23.68 11.41
N TYR A 143 -18.33 -24.86 11.28
CA TYR A 143 -17.24 -25.49 11.00
C TYR A 143 -17.61 -26.58 10.40
N LEU A 144 -17.62 -27.02 10.00
CA LEU A 144 -17.91 -27.96 9.48
C LEU A 144 -17.56 -28.39 8.72
#